data_88e4086f8c6c1ab4a0502a54a5ccbfb4
#
_entry.id   88e4086f8c6c1ab4a0502a54a5ccbfb4
#
_cell.length_a   1.000
_cell.length_b   1.000
_cell.length_c   1.000
_cell.angle_alpha   90.00
_cell.angle_beta   90.00
_cell.angle_gamma   90.00
#
_symmetry.space_group_name_H-M   'P 1'
#
loop_
_entity.id
_entity.type
_entity.pdbx_description
1 polymer ?
#
loop_
_entity_poly.entity_id
_entity_poly.type
_entity_poly.pdbx_seq_one_letter_code
_entity_poly.pdbx_strand_id
1 'polypeptide(L)'
;YKYIGQGENWSSIPDRLMENYADKKRCHSGIYKRLIGGKPSVVISNYRKSMLIHPHQDRGLSVREAARLQSFPDHFIFEGPVSYVQQQIGNAVPPLLAKAVMKKILTYK
;
A
#
# COMPACT_ATOMS: atom_id res chain seq x y z
N TYR A 1 -14.69 -4.90 3.90
CA TYR A 1 -13.35 -5.36 4.34
C TYR A 1 -13.41 -6.45 5.42
N LYS A 2 -14.48 -6.55 6.18
CA LYS A 2 -14.62 -7.52 7.31
C LYS A 2 -14.39 -9.00 6.95
N TYR A 3 -14.52 -9.38 5.68
CA TYR A 3 -14.30 -10.76 5.21
C TYR A 3 -12.85 -11.06 4.86
N ILE A 4 -11.96 -10.07 4.91
CA ILE A 4 -10.57 -10.20 4.49
C ILE A 4 -9.71 -10.25 5.75
N GLY A 5 -9.16 -11.42 6.07
CA GLY A 5 -8.22 -11.61 7.17
C GLY A 5 -6.82 -11.04 6.89
N GLN A 6 -5.96 -11.00 7.92
CA GLN A 6 -4.58 -10.55 7.74
C GLN A 6 -3.84 -11.42 6.72
N GLY A 7 -3.21 -10.79 5.75
CA GLY A 7 -2.51 -11.47 4.66
C GLY A 7 -3.41 -11.94 3.51
N GLU A 8 -4.73 -11.85 3.67
CA GLU A 8 -5.70 -12.18 2.63
C GLU A 8 -5.96 -10.98 1.71
N ASN A 9 -6.74 -11.21 0.67
CA ASN A 9 -7.10 -10.21 -0.33
C ASN A 9 -8.58 -10.32 -0.73
N TRP A 10 -8.98 -9.63 -1.79
CA TRP A 10 -10.34 -9.63 -2.32
C TRP A 10 -10.96 -11.03 -2.53
N SER A 11 -10.15 -12.07 -2.75
CA SER A 11 -10.67 -13.42 -3.00
C SER A 11 -11.35 -14.06 -1.79
N SER A 12 -11.13 -13.51 -0.59
CA SER A 12 -11.83 -13.93 0.64
C SER A 12 -13.23 -13.32 0.78
N ILE A 13 -13.64 -12.43 -0.16
CA ILE A 13 -14.98 -11.85 -0.16
C ILE A 13 -15.97 -12.85 -0.77
N PRO A 14 -17.09 -13.17 -0.09
CA PRO A 14 -18.11 -14.07 -0.63
C PRO A 14 -18.62 -13.63 -2.00
N ASP A 15 -18.80 -14.57 -2.91
CA ASP A 15 -19.22 -14.32 -4.31
C ASP A 15 -20.50 -13.49 -4.43
N ARG A 16 -21.46 -13.71 -3.53
CA ARG A 16 -22.72 -12.96 -3.46
C ARG A 16 -22.54 -11.44 -3.26
N LEU A 17 -21.39 -11.00 -2.78
CA LEU A 17 -21.05 -9.58 -2.57
C LEU A 17 -20.18 -9.01 -3.70
N MET A 18 -19.83 -9.83 -4.67
CA MET A 18 -18.97 -9.50 -5.80
C MET A 18 -19.72 -9.50 -7.14
N GLU A 19 -21.04 -9.47 -7.13
CA GLU A 19 -21.91 -9.57 -8.33
C GLU A 19 -21.64 -8.47 -9.37
N ASN A 20 -21.20 -7.28 -8.92
CA ASN A 20 -20.87 -6.16 -9.81
C ASN A 20 -19.48 -6.24 -10.45
N TYR A 21 -18.68 -7.25 -10.13
CA TYR A 21 -17.37 -7.47 -10.72
C TYR A 21 -17.47 -8.46 -11.88
N ALA A 22 -17.64 -7.93 -13.08
CA ALA A 22 -17.88 -8.72 -14.31
C ALA A 22 -16.73 -9.67 -14.68
N ASP A 23 -15.51 -9.43 -14.18
CA ASP A 23 -14.35 -10.26 -14.52
C ASP A 23 -13.40 -10.47 -13.33
N LYS A 24 -13.74 -11.44 -12.48
CA LYS A 24 -12.92 -11.84 -11.32
C LYS A 24 -11.52 -12.35 -11.72
N LYS A 25 -11.36 -12.86 -12.95
CA LYS A 25 -10.09 -13.43 -13.45
C LYS A 25 -9.03 -12.36 -13.72
N ARG A 26 -9.44 -11.09 -13.87
CA ARG A 26 -8.53 -9.95 -14.09
C ARG A 26 -8.10 -9.21 -12.83
N CYS A 27 -8.62 -9.59 -11.66
CA CYS A 27 -8.24 -8.96 -10.41
C CYS A 27 -6.88 -9.48 -9.93
N HIS A 28 -5.91 -8.59 -9.78
CA HIS A 28 -4.59 -8.94 -9.22
C HIS A 28 -4.70 -9.29 -7.74
N SER A 29 -3.89 -10.24 -7.29
CA SER A 29 -3.83 -10.69 -5.88
C SER A 29 -3.48 -9.58 -4.87
N GLY A 30 -2.93 -8.45 -5.34
CA GLY A 30 -2.61 -7.28 -4.51
C GLY A 30 -3.79 -6.34 -4.24
N ILE A 31 -4.96 -6.55 -4.88
CA ILE A 31 -6.14 -5.68 -4.67
C ILE A 31 -6.81 -6.04 -3.35
N TYR A 32 -7.18 -5.02 -2.56
CA TYR A 32 -7.78 -5.19 -1.23
C TYR A 32 -6.99 -6.13 -0.31
N LYS A 33 -5.66 -6.09 -0.40
CA LYS A 33 -4.81 -6.91 0.46
C LYS A 33 -4.75 -6.30 1.86
N ARG A 34 -5.15 -7.08 2.87
CA ARG A 34 -4.98 -6.70 4.28
C ARG A 34 -3.53 -6.96 4.69
N LEU A 35 -2.91 -5.95 5.26
CA LEU A 35 -1.56 -6.07 5.80
C LEU A 35 -1.55 -6.99 7.04
N ILE A 36 -0.38 -7.51 7.37
CA ILE A 36 -0.15 -8.32 8.57
C ILE A 36 0.54 -7.43 9.60
N GLY A 37 -0.07 -7.29 10.79
CA GLY A 37 0.54 -6.56 11.88
C GLY A 37 1.89 -7.20 12.29
N GLY A 38 2.90 -6.35 12.53
CA GLY A 38 4.23 -6.82 12.93
C GLY A 38 5.09 -7.45 11.84
N LYS A 39 4.62 -7.50 10.58
CA LYS A 39 5.41 -7.98 9.43
C LYS A 39 5.68 -6.84 8.43
N PRO A 40 6.75 -6.96 7.61
CA PRO A 40 6.99 -6.03 6.53
C PRO A 40 5.79 -5.93 5.59
N SER A 41 5.51 -4.72 5.10
CA SER A 41 4.46 -4.48 4.12
C SER A 41 4.82 -5.09 2.77
N VAL A 42 3.80 -5.40 2.00
CA VAL A 42 3.97 -5.63 0.55
C VAL A 42 4.42 -4.34 -0.12
N VAL A 43 5.00 -4.46 -1.31
CA VAL A 43 5.39 -3.29 -2.11
C VAL A 43 4.17 -2.39 -2.37
N ILE A 44 4.33 -1.10 -2.09
CA ILE A 44 3.31 -0.10 -2.38
C ILE A 44 3.50 0.35 -3.83
N SER A 45 2.95 -0.42 -4.76
CA SER A 45 2.79 0.01 -6.14
C SER A 45 1.37 0.55 -6.32
N ASN A 46 1.14 1.47 -7.20
CA ASN A 46 -0.19 1.94 -7.57
C ASN A 46 -1.22 1.98 -6.39
N TYR A 47 -0.82 2.59 -5.28
CA TYR A 47 -1.57 2.65 -4.03
C TYR A 47 -3.03 3.13 -4.23
N ARG A 48 -3.26 4.00 -5.20
CA ARG A 48 -4.59 4.49 -5.57
C ARG A 48 -5.53 3.36 -6.04
N LYS A 49 -4.99 2.34 -6.72
CA LYS A 49 -5.79 1.22 -7.27
C LYS A 49 -5.79 -0.02 -6.39
N SER A 50 -4.71 -0.28 -5.67
CA SER A 50 -4.58 -1.51 -4.87
C SER A 50 -5.37 -1.48 -3.57
N MET A 51 -5.68 -0.30 -3.02
CA MET A 51 -6.46 -0.14 -1.78
C MET A 51 -6.04 -1.11 -0.68
N LEU A 52 -4.79 -0.99 -0.21
CA LEU A 52 -4.31 -1.79 0.91
C LEU A 52 -5.14 -1.55 2.17
N ILE A 53 -5.45 -2.63 2.88
CA ILE A 53 -6.31 -2.61 4.06
C ILE A 53 -5.45 -2.60 5.32
N HIS A 54 -5.86 -1.79 6.28
CA HIS A 54 -5.24 -1.70 7.61
C HIS A 54 -5.26 -3.08 8.31
N PRO A 55 -4.15 -3.50 8.99
CA PRO A 55 -4.06 -4.84 9.56
C PRO A 55 -5.13 -5.15 10.62
N HIS A 56 -5.54 -4.15 11.41
CA HIS A 56 -6.44 -4.32 12.54
C HIS A 56 -7.79 -3.61 12.41
N GLN A 57 -8.01 -2.89 11.32
CA GLN A 57 -9.25 -2.11 11.11
C GLN A 57 -9.85 -2.40 9.74
N ASP A 58 -11.17 -2.37 9.63
CA ASP A 58 -11.89 -2.65 8.39
C ASP A 58 -11.97 -1.40 7.49
N ARG A 59 -10.82 -0.83 7.18
CA ARG A 59 -10.65 0.33 6.30
C ARG A 59 -9.37 0.26 5.47
N GLY A 60 -9.32 1.00 4.41
CA GLY A 60 -8.08 1.23 3.68
C GLY A 60 -7.05 2.00 4.52
N LEU A 61 -5.80 1.99 4.06
CA LEU A 61 -4.75 2.81 4.65
C LEU A 61 -5.03 4.30 4.38
N SER A 62 -4.79 5.13 5.36
CA SER A 62 -4.70 6.57 5.16
C SER A 62 -3.44 6.93 4.36
N VAL A 63 -3.45 8.13 3.76
CA VAL A 63 -2.30 8.66 3.04
C VAL A 63 -1.05 8.70 3.94
N ARG A 64 -1.21 9.10 5.19
CA ARG A 64 -0.10 9.19 6.15
C ARG A 64 0.43 7.81 6.54
N GLU A 65 -0.42 6.82 6.72
CA GLU A 65 0.00 5.44 6.99
C GLU A 65 0.79 4.86 5.81
N ALA A 66 0.33 5.07 4.58
CA ALA A 66 1.06 4.66 3.38
C ALA A 66 2.42 5.38 3.24
N ALA A 67 2.48 6.68 3.55
CA ALA A 67 3.72 7.43 3.56
C ALA A 67 4.72 6.90 4.62
N ARG A 68 4.25 6.55 5.81
CA ARG A 68 5.08 5.91 6.84
C ARG A 68 5.64 4.55 6.39
N LEU A 69 4.84 3.74 5.72
CA LEU A 69 5.30 2.47 5.13
C LEU A 69 6.40 2.69 4.09
N GLN A 70 6.34 3.80 3.35
CA GLN A 70 7.39 4.25 2.44
C GLN A 70 8.54 5.00 3.15
N SER A 71 8.59 4.97 4.48
CA SER A 71 9.60 5.63 5.30
C SER A 71 9.68 7.16 5.19
N PHE A 72 8.62 7.83 4.74
CA PHE A 72 8.54 9.29 4.83
C PHE A 72 8.39 9.74 6.28
N PRO A 73 9.14 10.76 6.73
CA PRO A 73 8.97 11.30 8.06
C PRO A 73 7.63 12.03 8.21
N ASP A 74 7.09 12.09 9.42
CA ASP A 74 5.74 12.65 9.65
C ASP A 74 5.63 14.13 9.34
N HIS A 75 6.73 14.87 9.41
CA HIS A 75 6.77 16.29 9.06
C HIS A 75 6.82 16.54 7.54
N PHE A 76 7.01 15.51 6.73
CA PHE A 76 6.99 15.67 5.27
C PHE A 76 5.56 15.98 4.79
N ILE A 77 5.42 17.12 4.12
CA ILE A 77 4.14 17.60 3.61
C ILE A 77 4.01 17.20 2.14
N PHE A 78 2.92 16.53 1.81
CA PHE A 78 2.52 16.27 0.44
C PHE A 78 1.51 17.33 0.00
N GLU A 79 1.68 17.87 -1.17
CA GLU A 79 0.78 18.86 -1.74
C GLU A 79 -0.08 18.29 -2.86
N GLY A 80 -1.30 18.79 -2.96
CA GLY A 80 -2.24 18.45 -4.01
C GLY A 80 -3.44 17.61 -3.54
N PRO A 81 -4.36 17.28 -4.45
CA PRO A 81 -5.49 16.41 -4.18
C PRO A 81 -5.07 15.02 -3.71
N VAL A 82 -5.89 14.38 -2.88
CA VAL A 82 -5.59 13.05 -2.29
C VAL A 82 -5.13 12.02 -3.34
N SER A 83 -5.76 12.01 -4.51
CA SER A 83 -5.41 11.08 -5.59
C SER A 83 -3.98 11.28 -6.12
N TYR A 84 -3.52 12.54 -6.20
CA TYR A 84 -2.15 12.87 -6.60
C TYR A 84 -1.15 12.50 -5.50
N VAL A 85 -1.49 12.78 -4.25
CA VAL A 85 -0.65 12.39 -3.11
C VAL A 85 -0.49 10.87 -3.04
N GLN A 86 -1.56 10.11 -3.26
CA GLN A 86 -1.50 8.66 -3.35
C GLN A 86 -0.56 8.18 -4.47
N GLN A 87 -0.59 8.85 -5.61
CA GLN A 87 0.31 8.56 -6.73
C GLN A 87 1.76 8.92 -6.41
N GLN A 88 2.00 10.07 -5.80
CA GLN A 88 3.34 10.47 -5.35
C GLN A 88 3.94 9.42 -4.41
N ILE A 89 3.19 8.97 -3.41
CA ILE A 89 3.64 7.94 -2.46
C ILE A 89 3.94 6.62 -3.18
N GLY A 90 3.05 6.17 -4.07
CA GLY A 90 3.22 4.92 -4.81
C GLY A 90 4.42 4.92 -5.76
N ASN A 91 4.75 6.09 -6.34
CA ASN A 91 5.89 6.24 -7.26
C ASN A 91 7.21 6.58 -6.55
N ALA A 92 7.17 6.88 -5.26
CA ALA A 92 8.35 7.30 -4.52
C ALA A 92 9.32 6.14 -4.25
N VAL A 93 10.60 6.43 -4.31
CA VAL A 93 11.63 5.59 -3.68
C VAL A 93 11.62 5.89 -2.18
N PRO A 94 11.51 4.87 -1.30
CA PRO A 94 11.54 5.11 0.14
C PRO A 94 12.79 5.88 0.59
N PRO A 95 12.66 7.00 1.30
CA PRO A 95 13.80 7.84 1.68
C PRO A 95 14.92 7.10 2.43
N LEU A 96 14.57 6.16 3.31
CA LEU A 96 15.57 5.36 4.02
C LEU A 96 16.31 4.39 3.09
N LEU A 97 15.62 3.82 2.10
CA LEU A 97 16.27 2.98 1.08
C LEU A 97 17.21 3.81 0.21
N ALA A 98 16.74 4.96 -0.29
CA ALA A 98 17.56 5.87 -1.07
C ALA A 98 18.82 6.29 -0.30
N LYS A 99 18.68 6.66 0.98
CA LYS A 99 19.80 6.99 1.85
C LYS A 99 20.80 5.85 1.99
N ALA A 100 20.33 4.62 2.17
CA ALA A 100 21.19 3.44 2.32
C ALA A 100 21.97 3.17 1.03
N VAL A 101 21.32 3.23 -0.13
CA VAL A 101 21.93 3.03 -1.44
C VAL A 101 22.99 4.13 -1.72
N MET A 102 22.63 5.39 -1.53
CA MET A 102 23.56 6.50 -1.75
C MET A 102 24.78 6.43 -0.83
N LYS A 103 24.57 6.07 0.44
CA LYS A 103 25.66 5.87 1.40
C LYS A 103 26.63 4.78 0.92
N LYS A 104 26.10 3.69 0.37
CA LYS A 104 26.93 2.60 -0.19
C LYS A 104 27.72 3.06 -1.42
N ILE A 105 27.09 3.79 -2.33
CA ILE A 105 27.73 4.32 -3.54
C ILE A 105 28.90 5.26 -3.15
N LEU A 106 28.67 6.18 -2.21
CA LEU A 106 29.69 7.13 -1.78
C LEU A 106 30.87 6.49 -1.05
N THR A 107 30.71 5.31 -0.46
CA THR A 107 31.78 4.54 0.20
C THR A 107 32.45 3.53 -0.71
N TYR A 108 31.93 3.33 -1.92
CA TYR A 108 32.53 2.43 -2.90
C TYR A 108 33.72 3.12 -3.58
N LYS A 109 34.90 2.50 -3.45
CA LYS A 109 36.14 2.97 -4.07
C LYS A 109 36.59 2.01 -5.16
#